data_ed1bcd8ce83adae70d58da13e2b68b67
#
_entry.id   ed1bcd8ce83adae70d58da13e2b68b67
#
_cell.length_a   1.000
_cell.length_b   1.000
_cell.length_c   1.000
_cell.angle_alpha   90.00
_cell.angle_beta   90.00
_cell.angle_gamma   90.00
#
_symmetry.space_group_name_H-M   'P 1'
#
loop_
_entity.id
_entity.type
_entity.pdbx_description
1 polymer ?
#
loop_
_entity_poly.entity_id
_entity_poly.type
_entity_poly.pdbx_seq_one_letter_code
_entity_poly.pdbx_strand_id
1 'polypeptide(L)'
;VPQANDPEHGGMLLGHLEPEAVMMTISKMPSLVARKDGQVVGFLLSWSKATANLPIIKVMLQAYAGTKDAYLYGPICVDETMRGQGIAAKMFAKLKDFLPDREGILFIKANNKASLQAHQKMGMCKMAEFIYEGTEFLVFAYNG
;
A
#
# COMPACT_ATOMS: atom_id res chain seq x y z
N VAL A 1 -12.55 -2.70 -4.85
CA VAL A 1 -12.67 -3.12 -3.85
C VAL A 1 -13.92 -3.41 -3.42
N PRO A 2 -14.18 -4.08 -3.15
CA PRO A 2 -15.17 -4.63 -2.78
C PRO A 2 -16.14 -4.09 -2.06
N GLN A 3 -16.91 -4.28 -2.12
CA GLN A 3 -17.79 -3.87 -1.62
C GLN A 3 -18.12 -4.19 -0.47
N ALA A 4 -18.28 -4.76 -0.28
CA ALA A 4 -18.39 -5.12 0.80
C ALA A 4 -18.86 -4.65 1.82
N ASN A 5 -19.19 -4.24 2.16
CA ASN A 5 -19.66 -3.77 3.16
C ASN A 5 -20.60 -4.50 3.85
N ASP A 6 -20.39 -5.40 4.47
CA ASP A 6 -21.10 -6.13 5.30
C ASP A 6 -20.96 -5.68 6.66
N PRO A 7 -21.60 -4.77 7.12
CA PRO A 7 -21.41 -4.20 8.44
C PRO A 7 -21.60 -5.18 9.55
N GLU A 8 -22.37 -6.21 9.33
CA GLU A 8 -22.51 -7.11 10.39
C GLU A 8 -21.29 -7.87 10.64
N HIS A 9 -20.37 -7.95 9.74
CA HIS A 9 -19.15 -8.65 10.00
C HIS A 9 -18.13 -7.72 10.57
N GLY A 10 -18.32 -6.48 10.46
CA GLY A 10 -17.35 -5.55 10.80
C GLY A 10 -16.86 -5.70 12.15
N GLY A 11 -16.54 -5.44 12.94
CA GLY A 11 -15.96 -5.52 14.17
C GLY A 11 -16.08 -6.81 14.86
N MET A 12 -16.98 -7.66 14.46
CA MET A 12 -17.15 -8.79 15.22
C MET A 12 -16.19 -9.86 14.96
N LEU A 13 -15.73 -9.99 13.78
CA LEU A 13 -14.88 -11.10 13.44
C LEU A 13 -13.49 -10.66 13.11
N LEU A 14 -13.03 -9.66 13.81
CA LEU A 14 -11.70 -9.16 13.58
C LEU A 14 -10.67 -10.25 13.72
N GLY A 15 -10.87 -11.19 14.59
CA GLY A 15 -9.92 -12.27 14.76
C GLY A 15 -9.84 -13.23 13.58
N HIS A 16 -10.82 -13.16 12.70
CA HIS A 16 -10.82 -14.04 11.54
C HIS A 16 -10.24 -13.36 10.29
N LEU A 17 -9.73 -12.17 10.46
CA LEU A 17 -9.19 -11.47 9.34
C LEU A 17 -7.74 -11.88 9.10
N GLU A 18 -7.45 -12.35 7.92
CA GLU A 18 -6.11 -12.78 7.59
C GLU A 18 -5.69 -12.31 6.22
N PRO A 19 -4.66 -11.50 6.11
CA PRO A 19 -4.14 -11.12 4.81
C PRO A 19 -3.52 -12.33 4.11
N GLU A 20 -3.77 -12.44 2.85
CA GLU A 20 -3.22 -13.50 2.02
C GLU A 20 -2.33 -12.91 0.96
N ALA A 21 -1.22 -13.54 0.66
CA ALA A 21 -0.36 -13.09 -0.41
C ALA A 21 -0.76 -13.78 -1.70
N VAL A 22 -0.91 -12.98 -2.74
CA VAL A 22 -1.24 -13.48 -4.06
C VAL A 22 -0.25 -12.88 -5.04
N MET A 23 0.38 -13.71 -5.87
CA MET A 23 1.31 -13.19 -6.86
C MET A 23 0.56 -12.70 -8.07
N MET A 24 0.85 -11.48 -8.51
CA MET A 24 0.26 -10.95 -9.71
C MET A 24 1.07 -11.39 -10.91
N THR A 25 0.39 -11.92 -11.89
CA THR A 25 1.05 -12.42 -13.07
C THR A 25 1.85 -11.34 -13.80
N ILE A 26 1.29 -10.16 -13.91
CA ILE A 26 1.93 -9.11 -14.68
C ILE A 26 3.15 -8.54 -13.98
N SER A 27 3.05 -8.26 -12.70
CA SER A 27 4.14 -7.58 -12.00
C SER A 27 5.15 -8.56 -11.43
N LYS A 28 4.77 -9.80 -11.25
CA LYS A 28 5.60 -10.82 -10.59
C LYS A 28 6.02 -10.40 -9.18
N MET A 29 5.25 -9.50 -8.58
CA MET A 29 5.50 -9.04 -7.22
C MET A 29 4.31 -9.45 -6.36
N PRO A 30 4.52 -9.62 -5.05
CA PRO A 30 3.42 -10.04 -4.19
C PRO A 30 2.31 -9.01 -4.11
N SER A 31 1.11 -9.50 -4.08
CA SER A 31 -0.07 -8.69 -3.79
C SER A 31 -0.73 -9.28 -2.58
N LEU A 32 -1.15 -8.42 -1.67
CA LEU A 32 -1.80 -8.87 -0.45
C LEU A 32 -3.28 -8.62 -0.57
N VAL A 33 -4.07 -9.56 -0.11
CA VAL A 33 -5.51 -9.44 -0.07
C VAL A 33 -5.93 -9.74 1.35
N ALA A 34 -6.76 -8.90 1.92
CA ALA A 34 -7.33 -9.15 3.24
C ALA A 34 -8.76 -9.66 3.05
N ARG A 35 -9.06 -10.79 3.65
CA ARG A 35 -10.40 -11.39 3.56
C ARG A 35 -11.03 -11.48 4.91
N LYS A 36 -12.34 -11.39 4.91
CA LYS A 36 -13.11 -11.63 6.11
C LYS A 36 -14.35 -12.39 5.67
N ASP A 37 -14.55 -13.57 6.23
CA ASP A 37 -15.67 -14.44 5.89
C ASP A 37 -15.77 -14.68 4.38
N GLY A 38 -14.63 -14.89 3.74
CA GLY A 38 -14.57 -15.18 2.32
C GLY A 38 -14.68 -13.98 1.42
N GLN A 39 -14.86 -12.78 1.96
CA GLN A 39 -14.99 -11.58 1.15
C GLN A 39 -13.72 -10.73 1.23
N VAL A 40 -13.33 -10.18 0.10
CA VAL A 40 -12.17 -9.31 0.06
C VAL A 40 -12.55 -7.96 0.67
N VAL A 41 -11.84 -7.57 1.71
CA VAL A 41 -12.08 -6.29 2.39
C VAL A 41 -10.91 -5.33 2.25
N GLY A 42 -9.86 -5.74 1.58
CA GLY A 42 -8.74 -4.84 1.32
C GLY A 42 -7.70 -5.47 0.43
N PHE A 43 -6.84 -4.64 -0.13
CA PHE A 43 -5.72 -5.15 -0.93
C PHE A 43 -4.56 -4.17 -0.86
N LEU A 44 -3.37 -4.69 -1.11
CA LEU A 44 -2.15 -3.91 -1.19
C LEU A 44 -1.31 -4.52 -2.31
N LEU A 45 -0.99 -3.73 -3.30
CA LEU A 45 -0.19 -4.18 -4.43
C LEU A 45 1.24 -3.71 -4.31
N SER A 46 2.14 -4.42 -4.96
CA SER A 46 3.51 -3.97 -5.09
C SER A 46 3.96 -4.19 -6.53
N TRP A 47 4.96 -3.44 -6.96
CA TRP A 47 5.42 -3.47 -8.35
C TRP A 47 6.93 -3.32 -8.38
N SER A 48 7.56 -3.93 -9.35
CA SER A 48 8.97 -3.65 -9.59
C SER A 48 9.08 -2.30 -10.31
N LYS A 49 10.17 -1.60 -10.12
CA LYS A 49 10.37 -0.32 -10.81
C LYS A 49 10.35 -0.50 -12.32
N ALA A 50 10.79 -1.63 -12.80
CA ALA A 50 10.88 -1.88 -14.24
C ALA A 50 9.52 -2.07 -14.89
N THR A 51 8.52 -2.56 -14.15
CA THR A 51 7.22 -2.84 -14.73
C THR A 51 6.22 -1.72 -14.55
N ALA A 52 6.52 -0.72 -13.73
CA ALA A 52 5.60 0.37 -13.49
C ALA A 52 5.87 1.48 -14.49
N ASN A 53 5.09 1.53 -15.54
CA ASN A 53 5.32 2.48 -16.63
C ASN A 53 4.46 3.72 -16.63
N LEU A 54 3.76 3.99 -15.53
CA LEU A 54 2.91 5.18 -15.46
C LEU A 54 3.76 6.45 -15.40
N PRO A 55 3.37 7.51 -16.09
CA PRO A 55 4.14 8.75 -16.06
C PRO A 55 4.36 9.30 -14.65
N ILE A 56 3.34 9.21 -13.80
CA ILE A 56 3.47 9.72 -12.44
C ILE A 56 4.57 8.97 -11.67
N ILE A 57 4.74 7.68 -11.94
CA ILE A 57 5.79 6.90 -11.29
C ILE A 57 7.17 7.38 -11.73
N LYS A 58 7.30 7.74 -12.99
CA LYS A 58 8.58 8.25 -13.48
C LYS A 58 8.95 9.56 -12.79
N VAL A 59 7.95 10.44 -12.59
CA VAL A 59 8.20 11.70 -11.89
C VAL A 59 8.56 11.43 -10.44
N MET A 60 7.89 10.51 -9.79
CA MET A 60 8.21 10.13 -8.42
C MET A 60 9.64 9.65 -8.31
N LEU A 61 10.06 8.78 -9.21
CA LEU A 61 11.41 8.21 -9.15
C LEU A 61 12.48 9.24 -9.49
N GLN A 62 12.14 10.28 -10.22
CA GLN A 62 13.05 11.38 -10.42
C GLN A 62 13.24 12.19 -9.14
N ALA A 63 12.19 12.29 -8.33
CA ALA A 63 12.29 13.00 -7.06
C ALA A 63 13.00 12.14 -6.02
N TYR A 64 12.79 10.85 -6.05
CA TYR A 64 13.43 9.93 -5.10
C TYR A 64 13.44 8.52 -5.68
N ALA A 65 14.60 8.05 -6.09
CA ALA A 65 14.72 6.73 -6.71
C ALA A 65 14.93 5.61 -5.72
N GLY A 66 15.37 5.93 -4.52
CA GLY A 66 15.63 4.93 -3.50
C GLY A 66 16.82 4.03 -3.83
N THR A 67 16.86 2.89 -3.20
CA THR A 67 17.92 1.92 -3.42
C THR A 67 17.73 1.22 -4.76
N LYS A 68 18.76 0.53 -5.20
CA LYS A 68 18.74 -0.10 -6.52
C LYS A 68 17.63 -1.14 -6.63
N ASP A 69 17.39 -1.90 -5.57
CA ASP A 69 16.38 -2.93 -5.56
C ASP A 69 15.08 -2.50 -4.91
N ALA A 70 14.87 -1.20 -4.73
CA ALA A 70 13.63 -0.70 -4.17
C ALA A 70 12.46 -1.11 -5.06
N TYR A 71 11.29 -1.26 -4.46
CA TYR A 71 10.08 -1.59 -5.19
C TYR A 71 9.01 -0.54 -4.90
N LEU A 72 7.92 -0.60 -5.64
CA LEU A 72 6.84 0.36 -5.50
C LEU A 72 5.72 -0.27 -4.69
N TYR A 73 5.22 0.49 -3.73
CA TYR A 73 4.17 0.07 -2.83
C TYR A 73 2.87 0.75 -3.23
N GLY A 74 1.81 0.00 -3.36
CA GLY A 74 0.50 0.55 -3.60
C GLY A 74 0.00 0.28 -5.00
N PRO A 75 -1.26 0.53 -5.23
CA PRO A 75 -2.19 1.16 -4.29
C PRO A 75 -2.56 0.23 -3.15
N ILE A 76 -3.05 0.84 -2.07
CA ILE A 76 -3.60 0.12 -0.95
C ILE A 76 -5.03 0.58 -0.75
N CYS A 77 -5.92 -0.34 -0.49
CA CYS A 77 -7.33 -0.01 -0.32
C CYS A 77 -7.91 -0.90 0.76
N VAL A 78 -8.72 -0.31 1.65
CA VAL A 78 -9.41 -1.04 2.69
C VAL A 78 -10.86 -0.62 2.65
N ASP A 79 -11.77 -1.58 2.71
CA ASP A 79 -13.20 -1.31 2.72
C ASP A 79 -13.50 -0.29 3.81
N GLU A 80 -14.33 0.67 3.46
CA GLU A 80 -14.63 1.77 4.36
C GLU A 80 -15.15 1.30 5.71
N THR A 81 -15.96 0.27 5.73
CA THR A 81 -16.52 -0.23 6.98
C THR A 81 -15.49 -0.96 7.83
N MET A 82 -14.33 -1.28 7.26
CA MET A 82 -13.29 -2.02 7.96
C MET A 82 -12.11 -1.14 8.35
N ARG A 83 -12.18 0.14 8.10
CA ARG A 83 -11.07 1.04 8.43
C ARG A 83 -10.94 1.22 9.93
N GLY A 84 -9.75 1.54 10.36
CA GLY A 84 -9.50 1.74 11.78
C GLY A 84 -9.26 0.46 12.55
N GLN A 85 -9.18 -0.67 11.88
CA GLN A 85 -9.01 -1.96 12.54
C GLN A 85 -7.63 -2.57 12.29
N GLY A 86 -6.70 -1.80 11.76
CA GLY A 86 -5.35 -2.29 11.58
C GLY A 86 -5.13 -3.16 10.37
N ILE A 87 -6.09 -3.20 9.44
CA ILE A 87 -5.98 -4.06 8.26
C ILE A 87 -4.83 -3.62 7.36
N ALA A 88 -4.70 -2.32 7.12
CA ALA A 88 -3.61 -1.81 6.29
C ALA A 88 -2.26 -2.16 6.92
N ALA A 89 -2.14 -1.99 8.23
CA ALA A 89 -0.88 -2.31 8.90
C ALA A 89 -0.57 -3.80 8.83
N LYS A 90 -1.58 -4.65 8.90
CA LYS A 90 -1.36 -6.09 8.79
C LYS A 90 -0.91 -6.48 7.39
N MET A 91 -1.52 -5.89 6.37
CA MET A 91 -1.09 -6.15 5.00
C MET A 91 0.32 -5.66 4.77
N PHE A 92 0.65 -4.48 5.30
CA PHE A 92 1.98 -3.93 5.17
C PHE A 92 3.03 -4.84 5.83
N ALA A 93 2.74 -5.32 7.04
CA ALA A 93 3.65 -6.22 7.72
C ALA A 93 3.89 -7.49 6.91
N LYS A 94 2.82 -8.01 6.31
CA LYS A 94 2.93 -9.22 5.50
C LYS A 94 3.74 -8.96 4.24
N LEU A 95 3.55 -7.80 3.63
CA LEU A 95 4.32 -7.45 2.44
C LEU A 95 5.81 -7.40 2.76
N LYS A 96 6.17 -6.82 3.89
CA LYS A 96 7.57 -6.78 4.30
C LYS A 96 8.15 -8.17 4.53
N ASP A 97 7.32 -9.11 4.98
CA ASP A 97 7.78 -10.48 5.16
C ASP A 97 8.12 -11.14 3.82
N PHE A 98 7.39 -10.78 2.77
CA PHE A 98 7.67 -11.33 1.44
C PHE A 98 8.82 -10.62 0.74
N LEU A 99 9.10 -9.39 1.12
CA LEU A 99 10.14 -8.57 0.50
C LEU A 99 11.08 -8.02 1.57
N PRO A 100 11.76 -8.92 2.29
CA PRO A 100 12.58 -8.48 3.42
C PRO A 100 13.82 -7.70 2.96
N ASP A 101 14.23 -6.77 3.78
CA ASP A 101 15.44 -5.99 3.54
C ASP A 101 15.43 -5.18 2.25
N ARG A 102 14.24 -4.85 1.76
CA ARG A 102 14.12 -4.03 0.56
C ARG A 102 13.37 -2.76 0.88
N GLU A 103 13.76 -1.70 0.23
CA GLU A 103 13.09 -0.42 0.39
C GLU A 103 11.82 -0.39 -0.45
N GLY A 104 10.73 0.08 0.12
CA GLY A 104 9.50 0.33 -0.61
C GLY A 104 9.30 1.82 -0.75
N ILE A 105 8.80 2.26 -1.90
CA ILE A 105 8.57 3.67 -2.22
C ILE A 105 7.13 3.86 -2.64
N LEU A 106 6.53 4.93 -2.17
CA LEU A 106 5.13 5.24 -2.50
C LEU A 106 4.94 6.74 -2.55
N PHE A 107 3.81 7.17 -3.11
CA PHE A 107 3.45 8.58 -3.07
C PHE A 107 2.05 8.72 -2.51
N ILE A 108 1.79 9.85 -1.88
CA ILE A 108 0.50 10.17 -1.32
C ILE A 108 0.20 11.62 -1.65
N LYS A 109 -1.04 11.89 -2.05
CA LYS A 109 -1.43 13.27 -2.30
C LYS A 109 -1.23 14.09 -1.04
N ALA A 110 -0.65 15.26 -1.21
CA ALA A 110 -0.30 16.10 -0.05
C ALA A 110 -1.51 16.46 0.81
N ASN A 111 -2.70 16.52 0.23
CA ASN A 111 -3.88 16.86 1.00
C ASN A 111 -4.65 15.65 1.53
N ASN A 112 -4.16 14.44 1.31
CA ASN A 112 -4.82 13.25 1.83
C ASN A 112 -4.31 12.97 3.24
N LYS A 113 -4.83 13.72 4.20
CA LYS A 113 -4.30 13.66 5.57
C LYS A 113 -4.49 12.31 6.23
N ALA A 114 -5.58 11.64 5.94
CA ALA A 114 -5.83 10.34 6.53
C ALA A 114 -4.78 9.31 6.09
N SER A 115 -4.44 9.31 4.81
CA SER A 115 -3.43 8.39 4.29
C SER A 115 -2.05 8.77 4.81
N LEU A 116 -1.74 10.06 4.87
CA LEU A 116 -0.46 10.50 5.42
C LEU A 116 -0.28 10.02 6.85
N GLN A 117 -1.30 10.21 7.69
CA GLN A 117 -1.22 9.78 9.07
C GLN A 117 -1.10 8.27 9.21
N ALA A 118 -1.86 7.54 8.41
CA ALA A 118 -1.84 6.09 8.47
C ALA A 118 -0.45 5.54 8.12
N HIS A 119 0.15 6.09 7.07
CA HIS A 119 1.46 5.60 6.63
C HIS A 119 2.59 6.05 7.57
N GLN A 120 2.44 7.23 8.16
CA GLN A 120 3.40 7.65 9.19
C GLN A 120 3.34 6.75 10.41
N LYS A 121 2.14 6.33 10.79
CA LYS A 121 1.99 5.40 11.92
C LYS A 121 2.62 4.05 11.62
N MET A 122 2.67 3.67 10.36
CA MET A 122 3.31 2.43 9.98
C MET A 122 4.84 2.54 9.95
N GLY A 123 5.38 3.70 10.26
CA GLY A 123 6.82 3.88 10.31
C GLY A 123 7.47 4.38 9.02
N MET A 124 6.67 4.80 8.07
CA MET A 124 7.22 5.31 6.82
C MET A 124 7.62 6.76 6.96
N CYS A 125 8.64 7.16 6.22
CA CYS A 125 9.22 8.51 6.31
C CYS A 125 9.08 9.25 4.99
N LYS A 126 8.82 10.56 5.09
CA LYS A 126 8.77 11.40 3.91
C LYS A 126 10.20 11.61 3.40
N MET A 127 10.41 11.33 2.13
CA MET A 127 11.73 11.44 1.51
C MET A 127 11.81 12.56 0.48
N ALA A 128 10.72 12.93 -0.14
CA ALA A 128 10.74 13.95 -1.18
C ALA A 128 9.32 14.41 -1.47
N GLU A 129 9.17 15.32 -2.41
CA GLU A 129 7.86 15.77 -2.88
C GLU A 129 7.97 16.11 -4.35
N PHE A 130 6.85 16.06 -5.04
CA PHE A 130 6.84 16.41 -6.45
C PHE A 130 5.45 16.92 -6.82
N ILE A 131 5.37 17.57 -7.99
CA ILE A 131 4.11 18.05 -8.51
C ILE A 131 3.87 17.33 -9.83
N TYR A 132 2.68 16.79 -10.01
CA TYR A 132 2.32 16.12 -11.23
C TYR A 132 0.93 16.60 -11.64
N GLU A 133 0.86 17.18 -12.83
CA GLU A 133 -0.39 17.72 -13.37
C GLU A 133 -1.08 18.68 -12.39
N GLY A 134 -0.29 19.55 -11.78
CA GLY A 134 -0.83 20.56 -10.88
C GLY A 134 -1.15 20.08 -9.48
N THR A 135 -0.93 18.82 -9.17
CA THR A 135 -1.22 18.27 -7.85
C THR A 135 0.07 17.95 -7.14
N GLU A 136 0.13 18.31 -5.87
CA GLU A 136 1.30 18.06 -5.05
C GLU A 136 1.22 16.68 -4.40
N PHE A 137 2.31 15.93 -4.47
CA PHE A 137 2.42 14.61 -3.88
C PHE A 137 3.64 14.53 -2.99
N LEU A 138 3.56 13.74 -1.93
CA LEU A 138 4.70 13.47 -1.06
C LEU A 138 5.16 12.05 -1.28
N VAL A 139 6.48 11.87 -1.31
CA VAL A 139 7.09 10.55 -1.48
C VAL A 139 7.49 10.02 -0.12
N PHE A 140 7.03 8.84 0.19
CA PHE A 140 7.38 8.15 1.42
C PHE A 140 8.15 6.88 1.10
N ALA A 141 8.98 6.45 2.03
CA ALA A 141 9.72 5.22 1.85
C ALA A 141 9.91 4.55 3.21
N TYR A 142 10.23 3.26 3.15
CA TYR A 142 10.51 2.48 4.35
C TYR A 142 11.45 1.35 3.97
N ASN A 143 12.10 0.78 4.97
CA ASN A 143 12.93 -0.40 4.75
C ASN A 143 12.25 -1.61 5.39
N GLY A 144 12.20 -2.69 4.65
CA GLY A 144 11.52 -3.90 5.07
C GLY A 144 12.22 -4.77 6.08
#